data_8c08b8de67bb4b29bcf1386ea90e7883
#
_entry.id   8c08b8de67bb4b29bcf1386ea90e7883
#
_cell.length_a   1.000
_cell.length_b   1.000
_cell.length_c   1.000
_cell.angle_alpha   90.00
_cell.angle_beta   90.00
_cell.angle_gamma   90.00
#
_symmetry.space_group_name_H-M   'P 1'
#
loop_
_entity.id
_entity.type
_entity.pdbx_description
1 polymer ?
#
loop_
_entity_poly.entity_id
_entity_poly.type
_entity_poly.pdbx_seq_one_letter_code
_entity_poly.pdbx_strand_id
1 'polypeptide(L)'
;MRAGACAVVLAALGATPAAAIDVDAWPRLAGLRDKLAAEGVYPTEAFNAVLADARFDPRVTEALSRPAEKKLVWHQYRPIFVTDARADEGARFWRTHAATLRRAQETYGVPAPVVVAIIGVETRFGTHTGRYRVLDALATIGLSDHPRAGFFFGELEQLLRLAREEGLDVRTLTGSYAGAMGLPQFISSSYRAYAVDFDGDGRRDLLGNVEDAIGSVAHYLAVHGWVAGAPTVLPARLDEDAPAPADPPLTLDGTLADLAGQGIHVTADPGPAPDTPAMLVRLDQPDAVEYRVGLANFYAITRYNRSPLYAMAVHELAEAVEARTGSAP
;
A
#
# COMPACT_ATOMS: atom_id res chain seq x y z
N MET A 1 -66.25 -18.93 2.80
CA MET A 1 -64.76 -19.03 2.69
C MET A 1 -64.29 -17.81 1.90
N ARG A 2 -63.69 -16.84 2.57
CA ARG A 2 -63.12 -15.64 1.93
C ARG A 2 -61.60 -15.71 2.12
N ALA A 3 -60.88 -15.82 1.00
CA ALA A 3 -59.41 -15.76 0.97
C ALA A 3 -58.99 -14.30 1.07
N GLY A 4 -58.25 -13.96 2.14
CA GLY A 4 -57.62 -12.65 2.30
C GLY A 4 -56.25 -12.66 1.62
N ALA A 5 -56.08 -11.79 0.61
CA ALA A 5 -54.77 -11.54 -0.01
C ALA A 5 -53.98 -10.60 0.88
N CYS A 6 -52.86 -11.08 1.44
CA CYS A 6 -51.85 -10.25 2.11
C CYS A 6 -51.02 -9.57 1.03
N ALA A 7 -51.18 -8.26 0.83
CA ALA A 7 -50.30 -7.43 0.03
C ALA A 7 -49.01 -7.15 0.83
N VAL A 8 -47.91 -7.73 0.39
CA VAL A 8 -46.57 -7.37 0.87
C VAL A 8 -46.15 -6.05 0.24
N VAL A 9 -46.20 -4.97 1.01
CA VAL A 9 -45.63 -3.68 0.61
C VAL A 9 -44.10 -3.78 0.73
N LEU A 10 -43.41 -3.98 -0.39
CA LEU A 10 -41.98 -3.77 -0.49
C LEU A 10 -41.75 -2.25 -0.34
N ALA A 11 -41.33 -1.82 0.87
CA ALA A 11 -40.72 -0.52 1.03
C ALA A 11 -39.37 -0.50 0.32
N ALA A 12 -39.34 0.17 -0.84
CA ALA A 12 -38.08 0.51 -1.49
C ALA A 12 -37.33 1.46 -0.54
N LEU A 13 -36.31 0.96 0.13
CA LEU A 13 -35.31 1.78 0.80
C LEU A 13 -34.62 2.61 -0.29
N GLY A 14 -35.14 3.79 -0.56
CA GLY A 14 -34.51 4.79 -1.40
C GLY A 14 -33.15 5.14 -0.79
N ALA A 15 -32.08 4.80 -1.48
CA ALA A 15 -30.75 5.29 -1.14
C ALA A 15 -30.85 6.83 -1.15
N THR A 16 -30.77 7.46 0.01
CA THR A 16 -30.64 8.91 0.09
C THR A 16 -29.41 9.32 -0.72
N PRO A 17 -29.53 10.24 -1.69
CA PRO A 17 -28.36 10.69 -2.44
C PRO A 17 -27.34 11.24 -1.44
N ALA A 18 -26.08 10.83 -1.56
CA ALA A 18 -25.01 11.33 -0.75
C ALA A 18 -25.01 12.87 -0.82
N ALA A 19 -25.03 13.54 0.36
CA ALA A 19 -25.13 14.99 0.41
C ALA A 19 -23.86 15.62 -0.19
N ALA A 20 -24.06 16.66 -1.00
CA ALA A 20 -22.97 17.49 -1.52
C ALA A 20 -22.24 18.17 -0.35
N ILE A 21 -20.93 18.36 -0.50
CA ILE A 21 -20.12 19.05 0.51
C ILE A 21 -20.20 20.55 0.26
N ASP A 22 -20.74 21.27 1.27
CA ASP A 22 -20.70 22.73 1.29
C ASP A 22 -19.40 23.19 2.00
N VAL A 23 -18.51 23.83 1.25
CA VAL A 23 -17.19 24.26 1.73
C VAL A 23 -17.31 25.21 2.92
N ASP A 24 -18.27 26.13 2.89
CA ASP A 24 -18.42 27.18 3.92
C ASP A 24 -19.03 26.61 5.22
N ALA A 25 -19.70 25.47 5.16
CA ALA A 25 -20.15 24.75 6.35
C ALA A 25 -19.01 24.06 7.12
N TRP A 26 -17.80 23.96 6.51
CA TRP A 26 -16.65 23.29 7.11
C TRP A 26 -15.46 24.25 7.24
N PRO A 27 -15.17 24.82 8.44
CA PRO A 27 -14.07 25.79 8.62
C PRO A 27 -12.71 25.28 8.14
N ARG A 28 -12.47 23.96 8.23
CA ARG A 28 -11.22 23.35 7.72
C ARG A 28 -11.13 23.40 6.20
N LEU A 29 -12.24 23.20 5.48
CA LEU A 29 -12.28 23.32 4.02
C LEU A 29 -12.15 24.78 3.58
N ALA A 30 -12.82 25.70 4.25
CA ALA A 30 -12.67 27.14 3.99
C ALA A 30 -11.21 27.57 4.16
N GLY A 31 -10.55 27.16 5.25
CA GLY A 31 -9.12 27.42 5.47
C GLY A 31 -8.21 26.80 4.41
N LEU A 32 -8.52 25.58 3.95
CA LEU A 32 -7.76 24.93 2.88
C LEU A 32 -7.96 25.67 1.55
N ARG A 33 -9.19 26.08 1.22
CA ARG A 33 -9.48 26.91 0.03
C ARG A 33 -8.63 28.17 0.02
N ASP A 34 -8.68 28.91 1.13
CA ASP A 34 -8.00 30.20 1.25
C ASP A 34 -6.46 30.03 1.15
N LYS A 35 -5.92 28.96 1.75
CA LYS A 35 -4.52 28.56 1.63
C LYS A 35 -4.13 28.28 0.18
N LEU A 36 -4.87 27.40 -0.52
CA LEU A 36 -4.55 27.01 -1.89
C LEU A 36 -4.73 28.16 -2.88
N ALA A 37 -5.67 29.08 -2.60
CA ALA A 37 -5.84 30.29 -3.40
C ALA A 37 -4.66 31.26 -3.22
N ALA A 38 -4.23 31.49 -1.98
CA ALA A 38 -3.07 32.35 -1.66
C ALA A 38 -1.76 31.82 -2.27
N GLU A 39 -1.61 30.50 -2.36
CA GLU A 39 -0.46 29.83 -2.99
C GLU A 39 -0.58 29.73 -4.52
N GLY A 40 -1.69 30.20 -5.12
CA GLY A 40 -1.92 30.11 -6.58
C GLY A 40 -2.17 28.71 -7.12
N VAL A 41 -2.42 27.73 -6.25
CA VAL A 41 -2.68 26.33 -6.64
C VAL A 41 -4.09 26.18 -7.18
N TYR A 42 -5.10 26.72 -6.46
CA TYR A 42 -6.51 26.71 -6.86
C TYR A 42 -7.14 28.08 -6.70
N PRO A 43 -7.73 28.67 -7.74
CA PRO A 43 -8.66 29.79 -7.58
C PRO A 43 -9.85 29.35 -6.73
N THR A 44 -10.38 30.27 -5.90
CA THR A 44 -11.49 30.02 -4.98
C THR A 44 -12.67 29.32 -5.67
N GLU A 45 -13.08 29.80 -6.84
CA GLU A 45 -14.21 29.28 -7.60
C GLU A 45 -13.95 27.84 -8.09
N ALA A 46 -12.73 27.56 -8.55
CA ALA A 46 -12.34 26.22 -9.00
C ALA A 46 -12.30 25.21 -7.83
N PHE A 47 -11.81 25.63 -6.67
CA PHE A 47 -11.85 24.82 -5.45
C PHE A 47 -13.28 24.49 -5.04
N ASN A 48 -14.14 25.52 -4.98
CA ASN A 48 -15.56 25.35 -4.61
C ASN A 48 -16.28 24.42 -5.61
N ALA A 49 -16.01 24.55 -6.91
CA ALA A 49 -16.60 23.70 -7.96
C ALA A 49 -16.17 22.22 -7.81
N VAL A 50 -14.93 21.96 -7.42
CA VAL A 50 -14.44 20.60 -7.15
C VAL A 50 -15.11 20.01 -5.92
N LEU A 51 -15.16 20.75 -4.81
CA LEU A 51 -15.74 20.25 -3.55
C LEU A 51 -17.26 20.14 -3.60
N ALA A 52 -17.95 20.98 -4.38
CA ALA A 52 -19.38 20.85 -4.61
C ALA A 52 -19.76 19.54 -5.32
N ASP A 53 -18.85 18.95 -6.09
CA ASP A 53 -19.01 17.62 -6.70
C ASP A 53 -18.68 16.47 -5.75
N ALA A 54 -17.95 16.71 -4.65
CA ALA A 54 -17.63 15.71 -3.67
C ALA A 54 -18.85 15.26 -2.86
N ARG A 55 -18.86 14.00 -2.44
CA ARG A 55 -19.96 13.38 -1.69
C ARG A 55 -19.43 12.59 -0.51
N PHE A 56 -20.16 12.62 0.60
CA PHE A 56 -19.92 11.65 1.68
C PHE A 56 -20.34 10.25 1.22
N ASP A 57 -19.39 9.32 1.19
CA ASP A 57 -19.65 7.93 0.79
C ASP A 57 -19.75 7.01 2.02
N PRO A 58 -20.96 6.55 2.39
CA PRO A 58 -21.15 5.67 3.55
C PRO A 58 -20.43 4.34 3.43
N ARG A 59 -20.12 3.88 2.21
CA ARG A 59 -19.35 2.64 1.98
C ARG A 59 -17.91 2.80 2.47
N VAL A 60 -17.36 4.00 2.43
CA VAL A 60 -16.02 4.31 2.98
C VAL A 60 -16.03 4.15 4.49
N THR A 61 -17.02 4.71 5.18
CA THR A 61 -17.18 4.58 6.63
C THR A 61 -17.36 3.10 7.04
N GLU A 62 -18.16 2.37 6.30
CA GLU A 62 -18.37 0.92 6.51
C GLU A 62 -17.05 0.14 6.31
N ALA A 63 -16.29 0.42 5.26
CA ALA A 63 -15.00 -0.23 5.00
C ALA A 63 -13.99 0.04 6.12
N LEU A 64 -13.94 1.27 6.65
CA LEU A 64 -13.09 1.63 7.79
C LEU A 64 -13.46 0.90 9.09
N SER A 65 -14.74 0.61 9.29
CA SER A 65 -15.22 -0.10 10.49
C SER A 65 -14.91 -1.60 10.47
N ARG A 66 -14.50 -2.14 9.33
CA ARG A 66 -14.13 -3.56 9.14
C ARG A 66 -12.60 -3.72 9.13
N PRO A 67 -11.94 -3.85 10.29
CA PRO A 67 -10.49 -4.06 10.32
C PRO A 67 -10.18 -5.52 9.96
N ALA A 68 -10.22 -5.87 8.68
CA ALA A 68 -9.99 -7.24 8.22
C ALA A 68 -8.54 -7.71 8.49
N GLU A 69 -7.56 -6.83 8.36
CA GLU A 69 -6.14 -7.21 8.40
C GLU A 69 -5.50 -7.29 9.79
N LYS A 70 -6.08 -6.63 10.80
CA LYS A 70 -5.47 -6.56 12.15
C LYS A 70 -5.59 -7.85 13.00
N LYS A 71 -6.27 -8.88 12.49
CA LYS A 71 -6.55 -10.11 13.25
C LYS A 71 -6.02 -11.38 12.60
N LEU A 72 -5.48 -11.30 11.38
CA LEU A 72 -4.97 -12.49 10.70
C LEU A 72 -3.57 -12.81 11.19
N VAL A 73 -3.32 -14.10 11.44
CA VAL A 73 -1.98 -14.66 11.65
C VAL A 73 -1.40 -15.14 10.32
N TRP A 74 -0.09 -15.46 10.29
CA TRP A 74 0.62 -15.72 9.04
C TRP A 74 -0.01 -16.82 8.18
N HIS A 75 -0.35 -17.96 8.75
CA HIS A 75 -0.93 -19.06 7.98
C HIS A 75 -2.28 -18.72 7.33
N GLN A 76 -2.98 -17.68 7.84
CA GLN A 76 -4.24 -17.17 7.27
C GLN A 76 -3.98 -16.05 6.25
N TYR A 77 -2.95 -15.22 6.49
CA TYR A 77 -2.60 -14.08 5.64
C TYR A 77 -1.87 -14.51 4.35
N ARG A 78 -0.91 -15.40 4.48
CA ARG A 78 -0.08 -15.88 3.38
C ARG A 78 -0.86 -16.35 2.14
N PRO A 79 -1.89 -17.23 2.26
CA PRO A 79 -2.62 -17.75 1.10
C PRO A 79 -3.48 -16.70 0.38
N ILE A 80 -3.67 -15.50 0.94
CA ILE A 80 -4.34 -14.40 0.25
C ILE A 80 -3.48 -13.87 -0.90
N PHE A 81 -2.16 -13.85 -0.71
CA PHE A 81 -1.22 -13.21 -1.63
C PHE A 81 -0.25 -14.19 -2.30
N VAL A 82 0.22 -15.20 -1.60
CA VAL A 82 1.23 -16.14 -2.09
C VAL A 82 0.52 -17.39 -2.63
N THR A 83 0.12 -17.33 -3.89
CA THR A 83 -0.54 -18.44 -4.60
C THR A 83 0.16 -18.72 -5.92
N ASP A 84 0.07 -19.97 -6.42
CA ASP A 84 0.62 -20.34 -7.73
C ASP A 84 0.06 -19.45 -8.85
N ALA A 85 -1.24 -19.21 -8.84
CA ALA A 85 -1.90 -18.36 -9.85
C ALA A 85 -1.31 -16.94 -9.87
N ARG A 86 -1.08 -16.32 -8.69
CA ARG A 86 -0.51 -14.98 -8.60
C ARG A 86 0.97 -14.96 -8.99
N ALA A 87 1.73 -16.00 -8.65
CA ALA A 87 3.12 -16.13 -9.06
C ALA A 87 3.23 -16.34 -10.58
N ASP A 88 2.33 -17.11 -11.21
CA ASP A 88 2.25 -17.25 -12.67
C ASP A 88 1.84 -15.94 -13.36
N GLU A 89 0.91 -15.18 -12.78
CA GLU A 89 0.57 -13.83 -13.25
C GLU A 89 1.78 -12.90 -13.16
N GLY A 90 2.52 -12.94 -12.05
CA GLY A 90 3.73 -12.17 -11.84
C GLY A 90 4.84 -12.51 -12.84
N ALA A 91 5.04 -13.79 -13.12
CA ALA A 91 6.01 -14.22 -14.13
C ALA A 91 5.61 -13.75 -15.55
N ARG A 92 4.32 -13.69 -15.87
CA ARG A 92 3.84 -13.10 -17.14
C ARG A 92 4.08 -11.59 -17.18
N PHE A 93 3.72 -10.88 -16.10
CA PHE A 93 3.96 -9.45 -15.97
C PHE A 93 5.45 -9.13 -16.12
N TRP A 94 6.32 -9.88 -15.45
CA TRP A 94 7.78 -9.71 -15.60
C TRP A 94 8.23 -9.86 -17.04
N ARG A 95 7.87 -10.96 -17.71
CA ARG A 95 8.26 -11.18 -19.11
C ARG A 95 7.77 -10.07 -20.04
N THR A 96 6.56 -9.57 -19.82
CA THR A 96 5.98 -8.46 -20.61
C THR A 96 6.74 -7.15 -20.42
N HIS A 97 7.21 -6.88 -19.20
CA HIS A 97 7.86 -5.61 -18.84
C HIS A 97 9.35 -5.76 -18.49
N ALA A 98 10.01 -6.80 -19.03
CA ALA A 98 11.38 -7.17 -18.67
C ALA A 98 12.39 -6.03 -18.86
N ALA A 99 12.28 -5.28 -19.95
CA ALA A 99 13.19 -4.15 -20.23
C ALA A 99 13.04 -3.03 -19.18
N THR A 100 11.81 -2.66 -18.84
CA THR A 100 11.52 -1.62 -17.85
C THR A 100 11.94 -2.05 -16.45
N LEU A 101 11.65 -3.31 -16.06
CA LEU A 101 12.05 -3.87 -14.78
C LEU A 101 13.58 -3.92 -14.62
N ARG A 102 14.31 -4.32 -15.67
CA ARG A 102 15.77 -4.29 -15.67
C ARG A 102 16.30 -2.87 -15.51
N ARG A 103 15.79 -1.91 -16.27
CA ARG A 103 16.17 -0.49 -16.15
C ARG A 103 15.90 0.03 -14.74
N ALA A 104 14.75 -0.33 -14.12
CA ALA A 104 14.43 0.05 -12.74
C ALA A 104 15.42 -0.56 -11.73
N GLN A 105 15.79 -1.83 -11.90
CA GLN A 105 16.81 -2.50 -11.09
C GLN A 105 18.19 -1.84 -11.24
N GLU A 106 18.60 -1.53 -12.46
CA GLU A 106 19.87 -0.83 -12.73
C GLU A 106 19.89 0.56 -12.13
N THR A 107 18.75 1.28 -12.16
CA THR A 107 18.64 2.67 -11.68
C THR A 107 18.56 2.75 -10.15
N TYR A 108 17.79 1.87 -9.52
CA TYR A 108 17.43 1.97 -8.10
C TYR A 108 17.98 0.83 -7.23
N GLY A 109 18.61 -0.17 -7.82
CA GLY A 109 19.18 -1.32 -7.10
C GLY A 109 18.13 -2.29 -6.54
N VAL A 110 16.84 -2.12 -6.87
CA VAL A 110 15.75 -2.98 -6.39
C VAL A 110 15.53 -4.12 -7.38
N PRO A 111 15.63 -5.39 -6.96
CA PRO A 111 15.45 -6.53 -7.87
C PRO A 111 14.04 -6.55 -8.49
N ALA A 112 14.00 -6.90 -9.78
CA ALA A 112 12.75 -7.02 -10.54
C ALA A 112 11.65 -7.84 -9.83
N PRO A 113 11.92 -9.03 -9.24
CA PRO A 113 10.89 -9.81 -8.55
C PRO A 113 10.24 -9.08 -7.39
N VAL A 114 10.97 -8.21 -6.69
CA VAL A 114 10.42 -7.41 -5.57
C VAL A 114 9.42 -6.38 -6.07
N VAL A 115 9.75 -5.66 -7.14
CA VAL A 115 8.86 -4.68 -7.78
C VAL A 115 7.59 -5.38 -8.29
N VAL A 116 7.74 -6.51 -8.96
CA VAL A 116 6.64 -7.35 -9.46
C VAL A 116 5.75 -7.82 -8.32
N ALA A 117 6.35 -8.29 -7.21
CA ALA A 117 5.60 -8.78 -6.05
C ALA A 117 4.78 -7.67 -5.39
N ILE A 118 5.33 -6.46 -5.23
CA ILE A 118 4.57 -5.32 -4.69
C ILE A 118 3.37 -5.01 -5.57
N ILE A 119 3.54 -4.84 -6.89
CA ILE A 119 2.42 -4.59 -7.82
C ILE A 119 1.42 -5.75 -7.79
N GLY A 120 1.91 -6.98 -7.63
CA GLY A 120 1.08 -8.18 -7.48
C GLY A 120 0.26 -8.21 -6.20
N VAL A 121 0.83 -7.81 -5.07
CA VAL A 121 0.14 -7.73 -3.78
C VAL A 121 -0.88 -6.60 -3.78
N GLU A 122 -0.49 -5.42 -4.26
CA GLU A 122 -1.33 -4.21 -4.23
C GLU A 122 -2.56 -4.31 -5.13
N THR A 123 -2.38 -4.68 -6.38
CA THR A 123 -3.46 -4.58 -7.37
C THR A 123 -3.67 -5.83 -8.21
N ARG A 124 -2.96 -6.93 -7.91
CA ARG A 124 -2.92 -8.10 -8.78
C ARG A 124 -2.62 -7.67 -10.22
N PHE A 125 -1.50 -6.99 -10.38
CA PHE A 125 -1.00 -6.49 -11.67
C PHE A 125 -2.00 -5.59 -12.42
N GLY A 126 -2.66 -4.68 -11.68
CA GLY A 126 -3.60 -3.70 -12.21
C GLY A 126 -5.06 -4.17 -12.35
N THR A 127 -5.38 -5.42 -11.96
CA THR A 127 -6.78 -5.90 -12.04
C THR A 127 -7.69 -5.36 -10.93
N HIS A 128 -7.13 -4.85 -9.83
CA HIS A 128 -7.86 -4.36 -8.66
C HIS A 128 -7.29 -3.03 -8.14
N THR A 129 -7.46 -1.96 -8.88
CA THR A 129 -6.95 -0.62 -8.52
C THR A 129 -7.86 0.18 -7.60
N GLY A 130 -9.00 -0.39 -7.20
CA GLY A 130 -10.01 0.29 -6.38
C GLY A 130 -11.15 0.88 -7.21
N ARG A 131 -12.27 1.20 -6.51
CA ARG A 131 -13.52 1.67 -7.14
C ARG A 131 -14.18 2.83 -6.42
N TYR A 132 -13.53 3.35 -5.39
CA TYR A 132 -14.02 4.53 -4.68
C TYR A 132 -13.51 5.78 -5.39
N ARG A 133 -14.36 6.80 -5.54
CA ARG A 133 -13.83 8.12 -5.93
C ARG A 133 -12.91 8.60 -4.81
N VAL A 134 -11.67 8.90 -5.16
CA VAL A 134 -10.64 9.28 -4.18
C VAL A 134 -11.00 10.57 -3.47
N LEU A 135 -11.57 11.53 -4.20
CA LEU A 135 -12.09 12.78 -3.64
C LEU A 135 -13.15 12.51 -2.55
N ASP A 136 -14.13 11.64 -2.84
CA ASP A 136 -15.18 11.30 -1.89
C ASP A 136 -14.63 10.53 -0.69
N ALA A 137 -13.73 9.59 -0.92
CA ALA A 137 -13.11 8.79 0.14
C ALA A 137 -12.33 9.67 1.13
N LEU A 138 -11.46 10.53 0.62
CA LEU A 138 -10.64 11.40 1.45
C LEU A 138 -11.47 12.48 2.17
N ALA A 139 -12.48 13.06 1.48
CA ALA A 139 -13.40 14.00 2.11
C ALA A 139 -14.23 13.34 3.21
N THR A 140 -14.78 12.14 2.95
CA THR A 140 -15.58 11.39 3.94
C THR A 140 -14.78 11.15 5.23
N ILE A 141 -13.55 10.66 5.11
CA ILE A 141 -12.74 10.36 6.30
C ILE A 141 -12.16 11.66 6.90
N GLY A 142 -11.66 12.55 6.06
CA GLY A 142 -11.00 13.79 6.50
C GLY A 142 -11.90 14.78 7.21
N LEU A 143 -13.21 14.71 6.96
CA LEU A 143 -14.24 15.56 7.60
C LEU A 143 -15.05 14.83 8.69
N SER A 144 -14.69 13.60 9.03
CA SER A 144 -15.36 12.81 10.08
C SER A 144 -14.64 12.96 11.44
N ASP A 145 -15.23 12.32 12.47
CA ASP A 145 -14.62 12.19 13.80
C ASP A 145 -13.64 11.01 13.90
N HIS A 146 -13.20 10.45 12.78
CA HIS A 146 -12.26 9.33 12.77
C HIS A 146 -10.91 9.74 13.39
N PRO A 147 -10.25 8.90 14.20
CA PRO A 147 -8.97 9.25 14.86
C PRO A 147 -7.86 9.70 13.89
N ARG A 148 -7.94 9.26 12.65
CA ARG A 148 -7.01 9.65 11.57
C ARG A 148 -7.57 10.72 10.62
N ALA A 149 -8.68 11.39 10.96
CA ALA A 149 -9.28 12.41 10.08
C ALA A 149 -8.28 13.50 9.68
N GLY A 150 -7.41 13.94 10.61
CA GLY A 150 -6.37 14.92 10.30
C GLY A 150 -5.39 14.46 9.20
N PHE A 151 -5.00 13.20 9.23
CA PHE A 151 -4.15 12.60 8.19
C PHE A 151 -4.87 12.58 6.83
N PHE A 152 -6.10 12.08 6.77
CA PHE A 152 -6.84 12.00 5.51
C PHE A 152 -7.24 13.37 4.96
N PHE A 153 -7.45 14.35 5.82
CA PHE A 153 -7.62 15.73 5.39
C PHE A 153 -6.33 16.30 4.76
N GLY A 154 -5.17 15.96 5.30
CA GLY A 154 -3.88 16.25 4.66
C GLY A 154 -3.75 15.57 3.30
N GLU A 155 -4.17 14.30 3.17
CA GLU A 155 -4.17 13.60 1.89
C GLU A 155 -5.15 14.21 0.87
N LEU A 156 -6.27 14.79 1.31
CA LEU A 156 -7.17 15.56 0.44
C LEU A 156 -6.46 16.81 -0.12
N GLU A 157 -5.70 17.54 0.71
CA GLU A 157 -4.86 18.65 0.21
C GLU A 157 -3.84 18.16 -0.81
N GLN A 158 -3.14 17.05 -0.52
CA GLN A 158 -2.16 16.48 -1.44
C GLN A 158 -2.80 16.02 -2.76
N LEU A 159 -4.03 15.47 -2.71
CA LEU A 159 -4.79 15.09 -3.92
C LEU A 159 -5.06 16.30 -4.82
N LEU A 160 -5.51 17.40 -4.22
CA LEU A 160 -5.80 18.63 -4.96
C LEU A 160 -4.52 19.21 -5.63
N ARG A 161 -3.41 19.19 -4.90
CA ARG A 161 -2.10 19.60 -5.44
C ARG A 161 -1.64 18.71 -6.59
N LEU A 162 -1.67 17.38 -6.37
CA LEU A 162 -1.32 16.38 -7.36
C LEU A 162 -2.12 16.56 -8.66
N ALA A 163 -3.44 16.74 -8.53
CA ALA A 163 -4.31 16.92 -9.68
C ALA A 163 -3.91 18.14 -10.52
N ARG A 164 -3.46 19.22 -9.89
CA ARG A 164 -2.94 20.40 -10.61
C ARG A 164 -1.57 20.18 -11.21
N GLU A 165 -0.70 19.49 -10.52
CA GLU A 165 0.67 19.20 -10.98
C GLU A 165 0.67 18.28 -12.21
N GLU A 166 -0.17 17.24 -12.20
CA GLU A 166 -0.22 16.23 -13.26
C GLU A 166 -1.35 16.48 -14.29
N GLY A 167 -2.13 17.55 -14.14
CA GLY A 167 -3.24 17.86 -15.06
C GLY A 167 -4.39 16.84 -14.97
N LEU A 168 -4.61 16.24 -13.80
CA LEU A 168 -5.64 15.21 -13.58
C LEU A 168 -7.00 15.86 -13.23
N ASP A 169 -8.10 15.26 -13.69
CA ASP A 169 -9.43 15.62 -13.17
C ASP A 169 -9.70 14.85 -11.88
N VAL A 170 -9.53 15.52 -10.76
CA VAL A 170 -9.71 14.96 -9.41
C VAL A 170 -11.08 14.30 -9.19
N ARG A 171 -12.09 14.71 -9.96
CA ARG A 171 -13.47 14.18 -9.87
C ARG A 171 -13.61 12.78 -10.45
N THR A 172 -12.67 12.36 -11.31
CA THR A 172 -12.72 11.06 -12.00
C THR A 172 -11.79 10.02 -11.39
N LEU A 173 -10.87 10.43 -10.50
CA LEU A 173 -9.88 9.54 -9.91
C LEU A 173 -10.54 8.48 -9.04
N THR A 174 -10.21 7.22 -9.30
CA THR A 174 -10.66 6.07 -8.51
C THR A 174 -9.50 5.39 -7.81
N GLY A 175 -9.80 4.77 -6.67
CA GLY A 175 -8.80 4.10 -5.85
C GLY A 175 -9.43 3.27 -4.73
N SER A 176 -8.64 2.99 -3.69
CA SER A 176 -9.10 2.31 -2.49
C SER A 176 -10.03 3.21 -1.65
N TYR A 177 -10.74 2.62 -0.70
CA TYR A 177 -11.54 3.38 0.27
C TYR A 177 -10.71 4.36 1.12
N ALA A 178 -9.39 4.17 1.20
CA ALA A 178 -8.46 5.03 1.91
C ALA A 178 -7.68 6.00 0.98
N GLY A 179 -8.08 6.10 -0.30
CA GLY A 179 -7.52 7.06 -1.24
C GLY A 179 -6.21 6.63 -1.90
N ALA A 180 -5.82 5.36 -1.83
CA ALA A 180 -4.68 4.84 -2.57
C ALA A 180 -5.04 4.61 -4.04
N MET A 181 -4.13 4.96 -4.98
CA MET A 181 -4.40 5.04 -6.42
C MET A 181 -3.39 4.27 -7.27
N GLY A 182 -3.87 3.85 -8.45
CA GLY A 182 -3.04 3.28 -9.51
C GLY A 182 -2.49 1.90 -9.21
N LEU A 183 -1.59 1.42 -10.08
CA LEU A 183 -0.96 0.11 -9.95
C LEU A 183 -0.22 -0.08 -8.63
N PRO A 184 0.56 0.93 -8.15
CA PRO A 184 1.33 0.82 -6.91
C PRO A 184 0.53 1.16 -5.65
N GLN A 185 -0.75 1.53 -5.76
CA GLN A 185 -1.60 1.96 -4.64
C GLN A 185 -0.95 3.06 -3.78
N PHE A 186 -0.39 4.08 -4.42
CA PHE A 186 0.13 5.24 -3.70
C PHE A 186 -0.99 6.14 -3.19
N ILE A 187 -0.91 6.58 -1.93
CA ILE A 187 -1.71 7.70 -1.42
C ILE A 187 -1.18 9.01 -2.04
N SER A 188 -1.98 10.07 -2.00
CA SER A 188 -1.70 11.32 -2.71
C SER A 188 -0.33 11.93 -2.35
N SER A 189 0.05 11.92 -1.08
CA SER A 189 1.35 12.40 -0.62
C SER A 189 2.51 11.54 -1.14
N SER A 190 2.35 10.23 -1.17
CA SER A 190 3.35 9.31 -1.72
C SER A 190 3.47 9.45 -3.24
N TYR A 191 2.37 9.66 -3.94
CA TYR A 191 2.38 9.92 -5.37
C TYR A 191 3.23 11.17 -5.67
N ARG A 192 2.96 12.28 -5.01
CA ARG A 192 3.72 13.54 -5.19
C ARG A 192 5.21 13.40 -4.83
N ALA A 193 5.53 12.64 -3.78
CA ALA A 193 6.88 12.51 -3.27
C ALA A 193 7.75 11.51 -4.03
N TYR A 194 7.17 10.42 -4.52
CA TYR A 194 7.92 9.26 -4.99
C TYR A 194 7.61 8.81 -6.41
N ALA A 195 6.51 9.29 -7.02
CA ALA A 195 6.25 8.98 -8.42
C ALA A 195 7.32 9.59 -9.33
N VAL A 196 7.72 8.83 -10.34
CA VAL A 196 8.69 9.23 -11.35
C VAL A 196 8.08 9.07 -12.75
N ASP A 197 8.39 9.99 -13.64
CA ASP A 197 8.21 9.86 -15.09
C ASP A 197 9.32 8.94 -15.60
N PHE A 198 8.99 7.64 -15.68
CA PHE A 198 10.02 6.64 -15.95
C PHE A 198 10.17 6.32 -17.44
N ASP A 199 9.18 6.60 -18.27
CA ASP A 199 9.31 6.49 -19.73
C ASP A 199 9.77 7.80 -20.40
N GLY A 200 9.74 8.93 -19.67
CA GLY A 200 10.23 10.24 -20.12
C GLY A 200 9.23 11.00 -20.99
N ASP A 201 7.92 10.71 -20.86
CA ASP A 201 6.86 11.38 -21.62
C ASP A 201 6.47 12.77 -21.06
N GLY A 202 7.05 13.18 -19.93
CA GLY A 202 6.80 14.44 -19.22
C GLY A 202 5.67 14.38 -18.21
N ARG A 203 5.19 13.18 -17.84
CA ARG A 203 4.14 12.93 -16.85
C ARG A 203 4.54 11.82 -15.89
N ARG A 204 3.97 11.85 -14.70
CA ARG A 204 4.09 10.76 -13.72
C ARG A 204 2.74 10.04 -13.63
N ASP A 205 2.45 9.10 -14.53
CA ASP A 205 1.15 8.43 -14.62
C ASP A 205 1.14 7.04 -13.96
N LEU A 206 0.80 6.98 -12.68
CA LEU A 206 0.64 5.70 -11.96
C LEU A 206 -0.71 5.01 -12.22
N LEU A 207 -1.62 5.66 -12.93
CA LEU A 207 -2.98 5.16 -13.18
C LEU A 207 -3.04 4.34 -14.47
N GLY A 208 -2.37 4.79 -15.52
CA GLY A 208 -2.41 4.21 -16.87
C GLY A 208 -1.05 3.73 -17.40
N ASN A 209 0.06 4.20 -16.83
CA ASN A 209 1.40 3.91 -17.33
C ASN A 209 2.12 2.89 -16.42
N VAL A 210 2.37 1.68 -16.97
CA VAL A 210 3.04 0.60 -16.23
C VAL A 210 4.52 0.89 -16.03
N GLU A 211 5.18 1.63 -16.93
CA GLU A 211 6.60 1.96 -16.78
C GLU A 211 6.81 2.92 -15.61
N ASP A 212 5.99 3.94 -15.50
CA ASP A 212 6.00 4.86 -14.37
C ASP A 212 5.70 4.15 -13.04
N ALA A 213 4.74 3.24 -13.05
CA ALA A 213 4.42 2.45 -11.87
C ALA A 213 5.61 1.59 -11.41
N ILE A 214 6.28 0.90 -12.33
CA ILE A 214 7.49 0.09 -12.06
C ILE A 214 8.61 0.98 -11.52
N GLY A 215 8.92 2.08 -12.20
CA GLY A 215 9.95 3.03 -11.77
C GLY A 215 9.64 3.62 -10.39
N SER A 216 8.40 4.00 -10.15
CA SER A 216 7.96 4.61 -8.88
C SER A 216 8.01 3.64 -7.69
N VAL A 217 7.65 2.37 -7.88
CA VAL A 217 7.82 1.33 -6.84
C VAL A 217 9.28 1.16 -6.48
N ALA A 218 10.17 1.04 -7.48
CA ALA A 218 11.59 0.88 -7.25
C ALA A 218 12.20 2.13 -6.57
N HIS A 219 11.84 3.33 -7.04
CA HIS A 219 12.25 4.60 -6.45
C HIS A 219 11.80 4.71 -4.98
N TYR A 220 10.54 4.36 -4.69
CA TYR A 220 10.02 4.36 -3.32
C TYR A 220 10.88 3.52 -2.38
N LEU A 221 11.21 2.29 -2.76
CA LEU A 221 12.03 1.40 -1.93
C LEU A 221 13.47 1.95 -1.76
N ALA A 222 14.06 2.49 -2.83
CA ALA A 222 15.39 3.09 -2.78
C ALA A 222 15.44 4.27 -1.79
N VAL A 223 14.47 5.18 -1.85
CA VAL A 223 14.36 6.32 -0.91
C VAL A 223 14.14 5.83 0.52
N HIS A 224 13.50 4.69 0.71
CA HIS A 224 13.23 4.13 2.04
C HIS A 224 14.33 3.17 2.53
N GLY A 225 15.52 3.24 1.95
CA GLY A 225 16.71 2.57 2.47
C GLY A 225 16.94 1.16 1.92
N TRP A 226 16.43 0.87 0.70
CA TRP A 226 16.80 -0.37 0.01
C TRP A 226 18.31 -0.41 -0.24
N VAL A 227 18.93 -1.53 0.13
CA VAL A 227 20.37 -1.79 -0.08
C VAL A 227 20.52 -2.82 -1.20
N ALA A 228 21.09 -2.39 -2.33
CA ALA A 228 21.28 -3.27 -3.48
C ALA A 228 22.16 -4.48 -3.13
N GLY A 229 21.73 -5.68 -3.53
CA GLY A 229 22.47 -6.92 -3.29
C GLY A 229 22.40 -7.45 -1.85
N ALA A 230 21.85 -6.70 -0.89
CA ALA A 230 21.68 -7.21 0.47
C ALA A 230 20.45 -8.14 0.56
N PRO A 231 20.48 -9.16 1.43
CA PRO A 231 19.34 -10.02 1.68
C PRO A 231 18.19 -9.25 2.36
N THR A 232 16.96 -9.73 2.11
CA THR A 232 15.74 -9.17 2.70
C THR A 232 15.41 -9.85 4.03
N VAL A 233 15.42 -11.18 4.05
CA VAL A 233 15.03 -12.03 5.17
C VAL A 233 16.02 -13.19 5.30
N LEU A 234 16.31 -13.54 6.54
CA LEU A 234 17.12 -14.72 6.86
C LEU A 234 16.30 -15.72 7.67
N PRO A 235 16.43 -17.02 7.43
CA PRO A 235 15.88 -18.03 8.30
C PRO A 235 16.57 -17.97 9.69
N ALA A 236 15.78 -18.18 10.73
CA ALA A 236 16.27 -18.17 12.09
C ALA A 236 15.65 -19.30 12.92
N ARG A 237 16.35 -19.69 13.98
CA ARG A 237 15.87 -20.62 15.01
C ARG A 237 15.90 -19.94 16.37
N LEU A 238 14.98 -20.32 17.24
CA LEU A 238 14.99 -20.01 18.65
C LEU A 238 15.64 -21.19 19.39
N ASP A 239 16.48 -20.89 20.37
CA ASP A 239 17.04 -21.94 21.23
C ASP A 239 15.94 -22.61 22.08
N GLU A 240 16.09 -23.90 22.35
CA GLU A 240 15.06 -24.70 23.04
C GLU A 240 14.69 -24.15 24.41
N ASP A 241 15.68 -23.63 25.14
CA ASP A 241 15.53 -23.08 26.49
C ASP A 241 15.24 -21.57 26.51
N ALA A 242 15.22 -20.89 25.35
CA ALA A 242 14.94 -19.47 25.30
C ALA A 242 13.43 -19.17 25.47
N PRO A 243 13.08 -18.12 26.22
CA PRO A 243 11.69 -17.74 26.34
C PRO A 243 11.13 -17.31 24.97
N ALA A 244 9.88 -17.69 24.68
CA ALA A 244 9.23 -17.22 23.45
C ALA A 244 9.21 -15.69 23.41
N PRO A 245 9.75 -15.07 22.34
CA PRO A 245 9.76 -13.60 22.24
C PRO A 245 8.35 -13.03 22.27
N ALA A 246 8.18 -11.87 22.90
CA ALA A 246 6.97 -11.06 22.73
C ALA A 246 6.83 -10.59 21.27
N ASP A 247 5.64 -10.08 20.90
CA ASP A 247 5.44 -9.53 19.57
C ASP A 247 6.46 -8.41 19.31
N PRO A 248 7.34 -8.57 18.30
CA PRO A 248 8.44 -7.65 18.10
C PRO A 248 7.93 -6.31 17.57
N PRO A 249 8.53 -5.18 17.99
CA PRO A 249 8.22 -3.90 17.39
C PRO A 249 8.66 -3.86 15.92
N LEU A 250 7.94 -3.09 15.11
CA LEU A 250 8.28 -2.88 13.70
C LEU A 250 9.33 -1.76 13.58
N THR A 251 10.53 -2.04 14.09
CA THR A 251 11.69 -1.14 14.12
C THR A 251 12.95 -1.89 13.70
N LEU A 252 13.94 -1.16 13.20
CA LEU A 252 15.24 -1.72 12.81
C LEU A 252 16.35 -1.09 13.70
N ASP A 253 16.15 -1.14 14.99
CA ASP A 253 17.02 -0.56 16.02
C ASP A 253 17.85 -1.60 16.81
N GLY A 254 17.62 -2.88 16.55
CA GLY A 254 18.43 -3.99 17.06
C GLY A 254 19.42 -4.52 16.03
N THR A 255 20.31 -5.43 16.47
CA THR A 255 21.33 -6.10 15.66
C THR A 255 21.17 -7.62 15.69
N LEU A 256 21.89 -8.34 14.82
CA LEU A 256 21.97 -9.80 14.89
C LEU A 256 22.56 -10.28 16.23
N ALA A 257 23.53 -9.54 16.80
CA ALA A 257 24.07 -9.85 18.11
C ALA A 257 23.03 -9.71 19.23
N ASP A 258 22.18 -8.69 19.18
CA ASP A 258 21.10 -8.50 20.16
C ASP A 258 20.07 -9.64 20.08
N LEU A 259 19.74 -10.09 18.89
CA LEU A 259 18.85 -11.24 18.69
C LEU A 259 19.49 -12.55 19.18
N ALA A 260 20.78 -12.76 18.89
CA ALA A 260 21.52 -13.91 19.39
C ALA A 260 21.60 -13.92 20.93
N GLY A 261 21.75 -12.76 21.58
CA GLY A 261 21.66 -12.62 23.03
C GLY A 261 20.29 -12.98 23.62
N GLN A 262 19.24 -12.99 22.80
CA GLN A 262 17.89 -13.45 23.14
C GLN A 262 17.62 -14.92 22.74
N GLY A 263 18.64 -15.65 22.29
CA GLY A 263 18.53 -17.04 21.84
C GLY A 263 17.99 -17.18 20.40
N ILE A 264 17.98 -16.12 19.61
CA ILE A 264 17.50 -16.14 18.22
C ILE A 264 18.71 -16.10 17.28
N HIS A 265 18.94 -17.18 16.58
CA HIS A 265 20.13 -17.35 15.73
C HIS A 265 19.73 -17.52 14.26
N VAL A 266 20.36 -16.72 13.38
CA VAL A 266 20.27 -16.95 11.93
C VAL A 266 20.95 -18.27 11.56
N THR A 267 20.39 -18.98 10.59
CA THR A 267 20.91 -20.28 10.14
C THR A 267 21.66 -20.17 8.81
N ALA A 268 21.86 -18.94 8.28
CA ALA A 268 22.67 -18.69 7.08
C ALA A 268 24.16 -18.85 7.40
N ASP A 269 24.89 -19.54 6.53
CA ASP A 269 26.36 -19.73 6.65
C ASP A 269 27.04 -19.46 5.29
N PRO A 270 27.96 -18.46 5.15
CA PRO A 270 28.21 -17.45 6.17
C PRO A 270 27.03 -16.50 6.33
N GLY A 271 26.75 -16.14 7.59
CA GLY A 271 25.78 -15.12 7.93
C GLY A 271 26.38 -13.71 7.82
N PRO A 272 25.54 -12.65 7.84
CA PRO A 272 26.01 -11.26 7.95
C PRO A 272 26.73 -11.01 9.27
N ALA A 273 27.46 -9.89 9.34
CA ALA A 273 28.21 -9.49 10.55
C ALA A 273 27.26 -9.32 11.76
N PRO A 274 27.72 -9.63 12.99
CA PRO A 274 26.88 -9.56 14.20
C PRO A 274 26.27 -8.19 14.48
N ASP A 275 26.89 -7.11 14.05
CA ASP A 275 26.43 -5.72 14.18
C ASP A 275 25.46 -5.29 13.08
N THR A 276 25.11 -6.19 12.16
CA THR A 276 24.11 -5.92 11.10
C THR A 276 22.76 -5.56 11.73
N PRO A 277 22.15 -4.40 11.36
CA PRO A 277 20.83 -4.03 11.82
C PRO A 277 19.79 -5.08 11.44
N ALA A 278 19.00 -5.50 12.40
CA ALA A 278 18.09 -6.62 12.25
C ALA A 278 16.83 -6.44 13.12
N MET A 279 15.76 -7.08 12.70
CA MET A 279 14.50 -7.18 13.45
C MET A 279 13.97 -8.60 13.44
N LEU A 280 13.35 -9.01 14.53
CA LEU A 280 12.66 -10.30 14.59
C LEU A 280 11.37 -10.23 13.78
N VAL A 281 11.09 -11.29 13.04
CA VAL A 281 9.81 -11.53 12.35
C VAL A 281 9.21 -12.83 12.88
N ARG A 282 8.05 -12.72 13.52
CA ARG A 282 7.29 -13.86 14.05
C ARG A 282 6.18 -14.23 13.08
N LEU A 283 6.09 -15.52 12.74
CA LEU A 283 5.15 -16.07 11.79
C LEU A 283 4.37 -17.22 12.44
N ASP A 284 3.15 -16.93 12.90
CA ASP A 284 2.29 -17.93 13.54
C ASP A 284 1.77 -18.91 12.50
N GLN A 285 2.11 -20.19 12.69
CA GLN A 285 1.61 -21.34 11.96
C GLN A 285 0.49 -22.03 12.76
N PRO A 286 -0.28 -22.98 12.19
CA PRO A 286 -1.37 -23.63 12.94
C PRO A 286 -0.92 -24.27 14.26
N ASP A 287 0.24 -24.94 14.26
CA ASP A 287 0.73 -25.73 15.38
C ASP A 287 2.13 -25.33 15.89
N ALA A 288 2.69 -24.25 15.34
CA ALA A 288 4.04 -23.79 15.66
C ALA A 288 4.21 -22.29 15.44
N VAL A 289 5.31 -21.74 15.91
CA VAL A 289 5.77 -20.40 15.55
C VAL A 289 7.06 -20.53 14.76
N GLU A 290 7.10 -19.92 13.60
CA GLU A 290 8.29 -19.80 12.78
C GLU A 290 8.92 -18.43 13.00
N TYR A 291 10.24 -18.39 13.11
CA TYR A 291 10.99 -17.15 13.27
C TYR A 291 11.83 -16.88 12.03
N ARG A 292 11.87 -15.60 11.65
CA ARG A 292 12.72 -15.05 10.60
C ARG A 292 13.41 -13.80 11.16
N VAL A 293 14.50 -13.43 10.52
CA VAL A 293 15.17 -12.15 10.79
C VAL A 293 15.03 -11.28 9.55
N GLY A 294 14.35 -10.16 9.70
CA GLY A 294 14.24 -9.11 8.69
C GLY A 294 15.43 -8.15 8.78
N LEU A 295 16.00 -7.81 7.64
CA LEU A 295 17.10 -6.86 7.51
C LEU A 295 16.63 -5.51 6.91
N ALA A 296 17.56 -4.65 6.51
CA ALA A 296 17.26 -3.32 5.97
C ALA A 296 16.24 -3.37 4.82
N ASN A 297 16.37 -4.32 3.89
CA ASN A 297 15.46 -4.47 2.76
C ASN A 297 14.06 -4.92 3.18
N PHE A 298 13.96 -5.77 4.20
CA PHE A 298 12.67 -6.10 4.80
C PHE A 298 12.01 -4.87 5.42
N TYR A 299 12.79 -4.09 6.15
CA TYR A 299 12.30 -2.87 6.76
C TYR A 299 11.86 -1.84 5.70
N ALA A 300 12.58 -1.71 4.57
CA ALA A 300 12.17 -0.87 3.45
C ALA A 300 10.81 -1.27 2.89
N ILE A 301 10.53 -2.58 2.75
CA ILE A 301 9.19 -3.07 2.33
C ILE A 301 8.14 -2.69 3.37
N THR A 302 8.44 -2.73 4.68
CA THR A 302 7.48 -2.31 5.71
C THR A 302 7.13 -0.82 5.67
N ARG A 303 7.88 0.01 4.94
CA ARG A 303 7.53 1.43 4.73
C ARG A 303 6.36 1.58 3.76
N TYR A 304 6.23 0.63 2.83
CA TYR A 304 5.10 0.57 1.90
C TYR A 304 3.78 0.27 2.65
N ASN A 305 3.80 -0.76 3.48
CA ASN A 305 2.72 -1.09 4.40
C ASN A 305 3.30 -1.54 5.75
N ARG A 306 2.92 -0.87 6.83
CA ARG A 306 3.45 -1.08 8.20
C ARG A 306 2.96 -2.42 8.81
N SER A 307 3.30 -3.52 8.14
CA SER A 307 2.96 -4.87 8.55
C SER A 307 4.10 -5.84 8.21
N PRO A 308 4.59 -6.62 9.19
CA PRO A 308 5.57 -7.67 8.91
C PRO A 308 4.97 -8.79 8.04
N LEU A 309 3.67 -9.06 8.16
CA LEU A 309 2.99 -10.05 7.31
C LEU A 309 2.94 -9.62 5.85
N TYR A 310 2.71 -8.32 5.61
CA TYR A 310 2.78 -7.74 4.26
C TYR A 310 4.19 -7.90 3.67
N ALA A 311 5.21 -7.51 4.41
CA ALA A 311 6.58 -7.60 3.93
C ALA A 311 7.02 -9.05 3.64
N MET A 312 6.58 -10.01 4.48
CA MET A 312 6.78 -11.44 4.20
C MET A 312 6.02 -11.91 2.96
N ALA A 313 4.77 -11.48 2.77
CA ALA A 313 4.00 -11.85 1.58
C ALA A 313 4.65 -11.31 0.29
N VAL A 314 5.17 -10.08 0.31
CA VAL A 314 5.96 -9.52 -0.81
C VAL A 314 7.22 -10.35 -1.05
N HIS A 315 7.97 -10.67 0.01
CA HIS A 315 9.20 -11.47 -0.10
C HIS A 315 8.93 -12.85 -0.70
N GLU A 316 8.00 -13.62 -0.14
CA GLU A 316 7.70 -14.96 -0.65
C GLU A 316 7.05 -14.95 -2.04
N LEU A 317 6.26 -13.94 -2.37
CA LEU A 317 5.73 -13.80 -3.73
C LEU A 317 6.85 -13.46 -4.72
N ALA A 318 7.83 -12.63 -4.32
CA ALA A 318 9.00 -12.32 -5.15
C ALA A 318 9.80 -13.59 -5.48
N GLU A 319 10.09 -14.42 -4.46
CA GLU A 319 10.76 -15.71 -4.65
C GLU A 319 9.95 -16.67 -5.57
N ALA A 320 8.63 -16.75 -5.35
CA ALA A 320 7.76 -17.59 -6.15
C ALA A 320 7.66 -17.13 -7.61
N VAL A 321 7.71 -15.83 -7.88
CA VAL A 321 7.75 -15.24 -9.23
C VAL A 321 9.09 -15.52 -9.89
N GLU A 322 10.21 -15.31 -9.17
CA GLU A 322 11.56 -15.54 -9.67
C GLU A 322 11.77 -17.00 -10.08
N ALA A 323 11.32 -17.95 -9.25
CA ALA A 323 11.39 -19.38 -9.54
C ALA A 323 10.66 -19.77 -10.86
N ARG A 324 9.66 -18.99 -11.30
CA ARG A 324 8.88 -19.22 -12.52
C ARG A 324 9.41 -18.51 -13.76
N THR A 325 10.24 -17.51 -13.57
CA THR A 325 10.87 -16.79 -14.70
C THR A 325 12.16 -17.45 -15.14
N GLY A 326 12.76 -18.31 -14.32
CA GLY A 326 14.15 -18.74 -14.43
C GLY A 326 15.04 -17.54 -14.14
N SER A 327 16.23 -17.72 -13.58
CA SER A 327 17.18 -16.62 -13.42
C SER A 327 17.36 -15.94 -14.78
N ALA A 328 16.57 -14.88 -15.01
CA ALA A 328 16.74 -14.09 -16.21
C ALA A 328 18.06 -13.32 -16.07
N PRO A 329 18.87 -13.26 -17.11
CA PRO A 329 20.17 -12.59 -17.08
C PRO A 329 20.06 -11.11 -16.80
#